data_c03cf6bebadda9e1c9fa3a3edb52f0b9
#
_entry.id   c03cf6bebadda9e1c9fa3a3edb52f0b9
#
_cell.length_a   1.000
_cell.length_b   1.000
_cell.length_c   1.000
_cell.angle_alpha   90.00
_cell.angle_beta   90.00
_cell.angle_gamma   90.00
#
_symmetry.space_group_name_H-M   'P 1'
#
loop_
_entity.id
_entity.type
_entity.pdbx_description
1 polymer ?
#
loop_
_entity_poly.entity_id
_entity_poly.type
_entity_poly.pdbx_seq_one_letter_code
_entity_poly.pdbx_strand_id
1 'polypeptide(L)'
;MTPEEVIVRAGRGELLPVYLVVGDERFLVDQVVSAVRDAALAGGVAGFNEDKFVAGEADVDRVLAAARMLPMMGKRRLVAVRALERWDARADSDEAEREPRATKQGSALDALAAYAAAPVESTCLLLVATKVDGRRKLVTVAKKAGFLVSCEAIARQALPGWIARRAKDAGHALDGDTAELLAEIAGPELSHAADALDRLGLYVGEGKPIGEDDVAACVIRTRLRSVWDLVGALGRRDLDRALHALADAYDPRDRGVRLIGAIAFSLRQMIKFEAAIADGASPDQAAVRAGAPPFKARELAAQTRGLPRSELERWLRLLAAADLELKGSKRPALATVETLVLDMCGRAAAPS
;
A
#
# COMPACT_ATOMS: atom_id res chain seq x y z
N MET A 1 -14.19 14.63 -8.64
CA MET A 1 -13.84 13.49 -9.51
C MET A 1 -13.21 12.39 -8.67
N THR A 2 -13.39 11.13 -9.06
CA THR A 2 -12.68 10.01 -8.47
C THR A 2 -11.29 9.84 -9.11
N PRO A 3 -10.33 9.20 -8.43
CA PRO A 3 -9.02 8.87 -9.00
C PRO A 3 -9.13 8.09 -10.32
N GLU A 4 -10.04 7.11 -10.39
CA GLU A 4 -10.26 6.27 -11.56
C GLU A 4 -10.75 7.09 -12.77
N GLU A 5 -11.69 8.02 -12.55
CA GLU A 5 -12.16 8.93 -13.60
C GLU A 5 -11.03 9.76 -14.19
N VAL A 6 -10.12 10.26 -13.33
CA VAL A 6 -8.95 11.03 -13.80
C VAL A 6 -8.01 10.16 -14.63
N ILE A 7 -7.72 8.94 -14.16
CA ILE A 7 -6.82 8.01 -14.85
C ILE A 7 -7.37 7.66 -16.24
N VAL A 8 -8.66 7.33 -16.34
CA VAL A 8 -9.31 7.01 -17.63
C VAL A 8 -9.29 8.21 -18.58
N ARG A 9 -9.61 9.42 -18.10
CA ARG A 9 -9.58 10.64 -18.92
C ARG A 9 -8.16 10.97 -19.37
N ALA A 10 -7.18 10.87 -18.47
CA ALA A 10 -5.77 11.08 -18.78
C ALA A 10 -5.29 10.10 -19.87
N GLY A 11 -5.65 8.82 -19.79
CA GLY A 11 -5.36 7.82 -20.81
C GLY A 11 -5.92 8.15 -22.20
N ARG A 12 -7.00 8.94 -22.27
CA ARG A 12 -7.58 9.46 -23.52
C ARG A 12 -6.98 10.81 -23.95
N GLY A 13 -6.03 11.35 -23.19
CA GLY A 13 -5.45 12.68 -23.44
C GLY A 13 -6.36 13.84 -23.02
N GLU A 14 -7.45 13.57 -22.29
CA GLU A 14 -8.43 14.56 -21.82
C GLU A 14 -7.98 15.11 -20.45
N LEU A 15 -7.15 16.16 -20.47
CA LEU A 15 -6.65 16.77 -19.25
C LEU A 15 -7.36 18.09 -18.96
N LEU A 16 -7.63 18.33 -17.68
CA LEU A 16 -8.01 19.64 -17.18
C LEU A 16 -6.76 20.52 -17.01
N PRO A 17 -6.91 21.85 -17.09
CA PRO A 17 -5.81 22.78 -16.88
C PRO A 17 -5.36 22.86 -15.40
N VAL A 18 -6.20 22.40 -14.46
CA VAL A 18 -5.87 22.35 -13.03
C VAL A 18 -6.40 21.05 -12.42
N TYR A 19 -5.62 20.45 -11.53
CA TYR A 19 -6.03 19.37 -10.62
C TYR A 19 -5.65 19.72 -9.19
N LEU A 20 -6.55 19.48 -8.24
CA LEU A 20 -6.28 19.50 -6.81
C LEU A 20 -6.51 18.09 -6.25
N VAL A 21 -5.41 17.40 -6.02
CA VAL A 21 -5.39 16.01 -5.50
C VAL A 21 -5.19 16.06 -4.00
N VAL A 22 -6.16 15.58 -3.24
CA VAL A 22 -6.13 15.62 -1.78
C VAL A 22 -6.43 14.24 -1.21
N GLY A 23 -5.62 13.77 -0.29
CA GLY A 23 -5.83 12.51 0.43
C GLY A 23 -4.55 11.92 0.99
N ASP A 24 -4.71 10.94 1.87
CA ASP A 24 -3.65 10.22 2.57
C ASP A 24 -3.35 8.85 1.94
N GLU A 25 -4.20 8.38 1.00
CA GLU A 25 -3.96 7.14 0.27
C GLU A 25 -2.93 7.36 -0.85
N ARG A 26 -1.68 7.12 -0.50
CA ARG A 26 -0.52 7.38 -1.39
C ARG A 26 -0.63 6.64 -2.72
N PHE A 27 -1.13 5.41 -2.71
CA PHE A 27 -1.27 4.62 -3.93
C PHE A 27 -2.16 5.33 -4.96
N LEU A 28 -3.33 5.85 -4.53
CA LEU A 28 -4.24 6.58 -5.41
C LEU A 28 -3.64 7.92 -5.86
N VAL A 29 -3.00 8.65 -4.94
CA VAL A 29 -2.31 9.91 -5.28
C VAL A 29 -1.25 9.67 -6.35
N ASP A 30 -0.38 8.68 -6.17
CA ASP A 30 0.72 8.40 -7.11
C ASP A 30 0.18 7.91 -8.48
N GLN A 31 -0.90 7.15 -8.51
CA GLN A 31 -1.57 6.73 -9.75
C GLN A 31 -2.12 7.95 -10.52
N VAL A 32 -2.84 8.86 -9.84
CA VAL A 32 -3.38 10.09 -10.46
C VAL A 32 -2.24 10.98 -10.95
N VAL A 33 -1.22 11.20 -10.13
CA VAL A 33 -0.06 12.04 -10.47
C VAL A 33 0.66 11.47 -11.69
N SER A 34 0.90 10.16 -11.74
CA SER A 34 1.56 9.50 -12.88
C SER A 34 0.71 9.63 -14.14
N ALA A 35 -0.58 9.30 -14.07
CA ALA A 35 -1.47 9.36 -15.23
C ALA A 35 -1.57 10.78 -15.83
N VAL A 36 -1.74 11.79 -14.98
CA VAL A 36 -1.80 13.20 -15.41
C VAL A 36 -0.47 13.65 -16.00
N ARG A 37 0.65 13.26 -15.37
CA ARG A 37 2.00 13.58 -15.82
C ARG A 37 2.28 12.99 -17.20
N ASP A 38 2.04 11.70 -17.37
CA ASP A 38 2.34 10.98 -18.61
C ASP A 38 1.49 11.53 -19.77
N ALA A 39 0.22 11.82 -19.52
CA ALA A 39 -0.66 12.44 -20.51
C ALA A 39 -0.26 13.90 -20.84
N ALA A 40 0.14 14.70 -19.85
CA ALA A 40 0.54 16.09 -20.08
C ALA A 40 1.84 16.21 -20.87
N LEU A 41 2.77 15.26 -20.67
CA LEU A 41 4.08 15.25 -21.30
C LEU A 41 4.13 14.41 -22.59
N ALA A 42 3.01 13.77 -22.96
CA ALA A 42 2.93 12.95 -24.16
C ALA A 42 3.29 13.74 -25.43
N GLY A 43 4.26 13.22 -26.19
CA GLY A 43 4.72 13.84 -27.45
C GLY A 43 5.59 15.08 -27.29
N GLY A 44 6.04 15.41 -26.07
CA GLY A 44 6.95 16.50 -25.77
C GLY A 44 8.24 16.01 -25.09
N VAL A 45 9.18 16.93 -24.89
CA VAL A 45 10.40 16.68 -24.10
C VAL A 45 10.14 17.07 -22.66
N ALA A 46 10.07 16.09 -21.76
CA ALA A 46 9.72 16.28 -20.34
C ALA A 46 10.63 17.33 -19.67
N GLY A 47 11.94 17.31 -19.90
CA GLY A 47 12.89 18.23 -19.29
C GLY A 47 12.65 19.72 -19.56
N PHE A 48 11.89 20.07 -20.61
CA PHE A 48 11.53 21.46 -20.94
C PHE A 48 10.11 21.83 -20.51
N ASN A 49 9.26 20.84 -20.27
CA ASN A 49 7.82 21.05 -20.03
C ASN A 49 7.35 20.58 -18.66
N GLU A 50 8.26 20.18 -17.77
CA GLU A 50 7.92 19.74 -16.41
C GLU A 50 8.64 20.59 -15.36
N ASP A 51 7.86 21.29 -14.52
CA ASP A 51 8.36 21.97 -13.33
C ASP A 51 7.81 21.31 -12.08
N LYS A 52 8.68 21.08 -11.10
CA LYS A 52 8.35 20.46 -9.83
C LYS A 52 8.67 21.40 -8.68
N PHE A 53 7.68 21.65 -7.84
CA PHE A 53 7.80 22.48 -6.66
C PHE A 53 7.33 21.76 -5.40
N VAL A 54 7.89 22.17 -4.29
CA VAL A 54 7.44 21.77 -2.96
C VAL A 54 6.95 23.01 -2.23
N ALA A 55 5.71 22.99 -1.75
CA ALA A 55 5.15 24.12 -1.01
C ALA A 55 5.97 24.40 0.26
N GLY A 56 6.20 25.67 0.55
CA GLY A 56 7.06 26.11 1.65
C GLY A 56 8.55 26.19 1.33
N GLU A 57 9.00 25.55 0.24
CA GLU A 57 10.37 25.70 -0.30
C GLU A 57 10.38 26.66 -1.51
N ALA A 58 9.29 26.66 -2.28
CA ALA A 58 9.09 27.60 -3.39
C ALA A 58 8.07 28.67 -3.04
N ASP A 59 8.25 29.87 -3.63
CA ASP A 59 7.24 30.94 -3.56
C ASP A 59 6.10 30.65 -4.55
N VAL A 60 4.87 30.98 -4.16
CA VAL A 60 3.69 30.81 -5.04
C VAL A 60 3.80 31.62 -6.34
N ASP A 61 4.41 32.81 -6.29
CA ASP A 61 4.63 33.65 -7.46
C ASP A 61 5.50 32.94 -8.51
N ARG A 62 6.51 32.20 -8.08
CA ARG A 62 7.36 31.39 -8.96
C ARG A 62 6.57 30.24 -9.61
N VAL A 63 5.70 29.57 -8.84
CA VAL A 63 4.81 28.53 -9.36
C VAL A 63 3.86 29.10 -10.41
N LEU A 64 3.22 30.25 -10.12
CA LEU A 64 2.32 30.92 -11.05
C LEU A 64 3.01 31.46 -12.28
N ALA A 65 4.25 31.95 -12.18
CA ALA A 65 5.08 32.32 -13.33
C ALA A 65 5.32 31.10 -14.24
N ALA A 66 5.73 29.94 -13.66
CA ALA A 66 5.90 28.70 -14.40
C ALA A 66 4.59 28.23 -15.06
N ALA A 67 3.46 28.35 -14.35
CA ALA A 67 2.14 27.96 -14.85
C ALA A 67 1.63 28.83 -16.01
N ARG A 68 2.16 30.03 -16.16
CA ARG A 68 1.85 30.96 -17.28
C ARG A 68 2.80 30.84 -18.47
N MET A 69 3.88 30.05 -18.34
CA MET A 69 4.82 29.84 -19.44
C MET A 69 4.21 28.91 -20.49
N LEU A 70 4.47 29.18 -21.75
CA LEU A 70 4.06 28.32 -22.85
C LEU A 70 4.91 27.03 -22.88
N PRO A 71 4.34 25.90 -23.31
CA PRO A 71 5.10 24.68 -23.50
C PRO A 71 6.13 24.84 -24.63
N MET A 72 7.29 24.20 -24.45
CA MET A 72 8.34 24.17 -25.47
C MET A 72 8.34 22.81 -26.17
N MET A 73 8.16 22.81 -27.50
CA MET A 73 8.18 21.57 -28.30
C MET A 73 7.23 20.46 -27.78
N GLY A 74 6.08 20.88 -27.23
CA GLY A 74 5.05 19.99 -26.70
C GLY A 74 3.68 20.66 -26.72
N LYS A 75 2.62 19.87 -26.49
CA LYS A 75 1.24 20.38 -26.47
C LYS A 75 0.89 21.04 -25.14
N ARG A 76 1.47 20.56 -24.06
CA ARG A 76 1.18 21.02 -22.69
C ARG A 76 2.44 21.14 -21.86
N ARG A 77 2.37 22.02 -20.85
CA ARG A 77 3.33 22.14 -19.76
C ARG A 77 2.72 21.57 -18.50
N LEU A 78 3.49 20.82 -17.71
CA LEU A 78 3.11 20.33 -16.40
C LEU A 78 3.82 21.16 -15.32
N VAL A 79 3.04 21.71 -14.40
CA VAL A 79 3.56 22.35 -13.18
C VAL A 79 3.00 21.58 -11.99
N ALA A 80 3.84 20.82 -11.29
CA ALA A 80 3.45 20.01 -10.17
C ALA A 80 3.91 20.65 -8.84
N VAL A 81 2.98 20.83 -7.91
CA VAL A 81 3.24 21.34 -6.56
C VAL A 81 2.86 20.28 -5.55
N ARG A 82 3.82 19.83 -4.76
CA ARG A 82 3.62 18.85 -3.68
C ARG A 82 3.58 19.51 -2.32
N ALA A 83 3.03 18.79 -1.33
CA ALA A 83 2.94 19.19 0.08
C ALA A 83 2.22 20.56 0.27
N LEU A 84 1.11 20.75 -0.46
CA LEU A 84 0.37 22.01 -0.46
C LEU A 84 -0.11 22.42 0.95
N GLU A 85 -0.31 21.46 1.87
CA GLU A 85 -0.62 21.67 3.27
C GLU A 85 0.43 22.51 4.01
N ARG A 86 1.67 22.57 3.54
CA ARG A 86 2.69 23.44 4.14
C ARG A 86 2.39 24.93 3.98
N TRP A 87 1.62 25.30 2.95
CA TRP A 87 1.11 26.66 2.80
C TRP A 87 -0.18 26.89 3.61
N ASP A 88 -0.88 25.85 4.00
CA ASP A 88 -2.08 25.90 4.82
C ASP A 88 -1.75 25.93 6.33
N ALA A 89 -0.85 25.06 6.80
CA ALA A 89 -0.53 24.87 8.22
C ALA A 89 0.10 26.10 8.92
N ARG A 90 0.77 26.98 8.18
CA ARG A 90 1.37 28.19 8.76
C ARG A 90 0.37 29.32 9.03
N ALA A 91 -0.88 29.17 8.53
CA ALA A 91 -1.94 30.14 8.80
C ALA A 91 -2.60 29.92 10.19
N ASP A 92 -2.44 28.74 10.79
CA ASP A 92 -3.10 28.34 12.04
C ASP A 92 -2.16 28.30 13.28
N SER A 93 -0.86 28.63 13.12
CA SER A 93 0.07 28.67 14.25
C SER A 93 -0.02 30.03 14.96
N ASP A 94 -0.40 30.04 16.24
CA ASP A 94 -0.41 31.21 17.14
C ASP A 94 0.98 31.85 17.40
N GLU A 95 2.02 31.45 16.66
CA GLU A 95 3.34 32.10 16.66
C GLU A 95 3.39 33.37 15.77
N ALA A 96 2.31 34.11 15.72
CA ALA A 96 2.18 35.36 14.96
C ALA A 96 2.99 36.56 15.51
N GLU A 97 3.92 36.36 16.46
CA GLU A 97 4.69 37.48 17.02
C GLU A 97 6.08 37.73 16.37
N ARG A 98 6.47 36.99 15.34
CA ARG A 98 7.76 37.23 14.66
C ARG A 98 7.67 37.21 13.15
N GLU A 99 7.61 38.43 12.58
CA GLU A 99 7.80 38.86 11.20
C GLU A 99 6.58 38.89 10.25
N PRO A 100 6.48 39.92 9.37
CA PRO A 100 5.35 40.17 8.46
C PRO A 100 5.26 39.18 7.26
N ARG A 101 5.81 37.97 7.40
CA ARG A 101 5.72 36.89 6.40
C ARG A 101 4.41 36.07 6.49
N ALA A 102 3.69 36.11 7.63
CA ALA A 102 2.46 35.35 7.83
C ALA A 102 1.30 35.77 6.92
N THR A 103 1.25 37.05 6.53
CA THR A 103 0.23 37.60 5.62
C THR A 103 0.36 37.10 4.16
N LYS A 104 1.57 36.70 3.74
CA LYS A 104 1.78 36.22 2.36
C LYS A 104 1.33 34.77 2.10
N GLN A 105 1.13 33.97 3.13
CA GLN A 105 0.85 32.52 2.97
C GLN A 105 -0.64 32.18 2.92
N GLY A 106 -1.51 32.90 3.63
CA GLY A 106 -2.96 32.90 3.35
C GLY A 106 -3.26 33.35 1.92
N SER A 107 -2.41 34.22 1.36
CA SER A 107 -2.46 34.65 -0.02
C SER A 107 -2.01 33.58 -1.03
N ALA A 108 -1.21 32.57 -0.67
CA ALA A 108 -0.71 31.55 -1.61
C ALA A 108 -1.85 30.69 -2.15
N LEU A 109 -2.68 30.13 -1.29
CA LEU A 109 -3.84 29.34 -1.70
C LEU A 109 -4.90 30.21 -2.41
N ASP A 110 -5.03 31.49 -2.02
CA ASP A 110 -5.92 32.44 -2.70
C ASP A 110 -5.40 32.82 -4.09
N ALA A 111 -4.10 32.98 -4.25
CA ALA A 111 -3.47 33.22 -5.55
C ALA A 111 -3.63 32.03 -6.50
N LEU A 112 -3.48 30.80 -5.98
CA LEU A 112 -3.77 29.58 -6.73
C LEU A 112 -5.25 29.46 -7.09
N ALA A 113 -6.16 29.85 -6.19
CA ALA A 113 -7.60 29.88 -6.46
C ALA A 113 -7.95 30.88 -7.56
N ALA A 114 -7.30 32.06 -7.57
CA ALA A 114 -7.47 33.07 -8.62
C ALA A 114 -6.97 32.57 -9.97
N TYR A 115 -5.81 31.91 -10.01
CA TYR A 115 -5.30 31.26 -11.23
C TYR A 115 -6.25 30.16 -11.72
N ALA A 116 -6.74 29.31 -10.83
CA ALA A 116 -7.65 28.21 -11.17
C ALA A 116 -9.02 28.67 -11.73
N ALA A 117 -9.41 29.90 -11.46
CA ALA A 117 -10.64 30.50 -12.02
C ALA A 117 -10.48 30.91 -13.51
N ALA A 118 -9.25 31.18 -13.97
CA ALA A 118 -8.93 31.51 -15.37
C ALA A 118 -7.55 30.95 -15.73
N PRO A 119 -7.42 29.60 -15.81
CA PRO A 119 -6.15 28.96 -16.02
C PRO A 119 -5.69 29.03 -17.47
N VAL A 120 -4.38 28.87 -17.70
CA VAL A 120 -3.82 28.75 -19.04
C VAL A 120 -4.09 27.33 -19.57
N GLU A 121 -4.82 27.22 -20.66
CA GLU A 121 -5.25 25.93 -21.25
C GLU A 121 -4.09 25.01 -21.69
N SER A 122 -2.96 25.60 -22.09
CA SER A 122 -1.76 24.86 -22.50
C SER A 122 -0.92 24.36 -21.31
N THR A 123 -1.35 24.66 -20.06
CA THR A 123 -0.68 24.21 -18.82
C THR A 123 -1.58 23.27 -18.04
N CYS A 124 -0.99 22.25 -17.44
CA CYS A 124 -1.62 21.41 -16.45
C CYS A 124 -0.97 21.73 -15.09
N LEU A 125 -1.69 22.43 -14.21
CA LEU A 125 -1.27 22.71 -12.85
C LEU A 125 -1.78 21.59 -11.94
N LEU A 126 -0.87 20.78 -11.39
CA LEU A 126 -1.16 19.65 -10.54
C LEU A 126 -0.78 19.98 -9.10
N LEU A 127 -1.76 20.19 -8.25
CA LEU A 127 -1.62 20.53 -6.85
C LEU A 127 -1.89 19.29 -6.00
N VAL A 128 -0.94 18.89 -5.15
CA VAL A 128 -1.02 17.66 -4.34
C VAL A 128 -0.86 18.01 -2.86
N ALA A 129 -1.81 17.54 -2.05
CA ALA A 129 -1.82 17.70 -0.61
C ALA A 129 -2.29 16.43 0.09
N THR A 130 -1.77 16.17 1.28
CA THR A 130 -2.33 15.13 2.16
C THR A 130 -3.66 15.60 2.75
N LYS A 131 -3.75 16.87 3.15
CA LYS A 131 -4.94 17.48 3.72
C LYS A 131 -4.97 18.97 3.43
N VAL A 132 -6.14 19.51 3.15
CA VAL A 132 -6.37 20.96 3.01
C VAL A 132 -7.69 21.32 3.68
N ASP A 133 -7.76 22.45 4.37
CA ASP A 133 -9.03 22.93 4.98
C ASP A 133 -10.09 23.13 3.89
N GLY A 134 -11.20 22.39 4.03
CA GLY A 134 -12.31 22.41 3.07
C GLY A 134 -12.99 23.78 2.90
N ARG A 135 -12.75 24.74 3.82
CA ARG A 135 -13.25 26.11 3.80
C ARG A 135 -12.41 27.02 2.91
N ARG A 136 -11.19 26.63 2.54
CA ARG A 136 -10.32 27.45 1.70
C ARG A 136 -10.94 27.70 0.31
N LYS A 137 -10.73 28.90 -0.19
CA LYS A 137 -11.25 29.35 -1.51
C LYS A 137 -10.85 28.41 -2.64
N LEU A 138 -9.60 27.90 -2.61
CA LEU A 138 -9.10 26.95 -3.60
C LEU A 138 -9.95 25.67 -3.64
N VAL A 139 -10.28 25.10 -2.46
CA VAL A 139 -11.11 23.90 -2.37
C VAL A 139 -12.53 24.15 -2.87
N THR A 140 -13.10 25.32 -2.54
CA THR A 140 -14.43 25.72 -3.01
C THR A 140 -14.47 25.86 -4.53
N VAL A 141 -13.45 26.51 -5.13
CA VAL A 141 -13.31 26.62 -6.58
C VAL A 141 -13.13 25.26 -7.21
N ALA A 142 -12.28 24.40 -6.62
CA ALA A 142 -12.01 23.05 -7.12
C ALA A 142 -13.26 22.16 -7.15
N LYS A 143 -14.09 22.23 -6.10
CA LYS A 143 -15.38 21.53 -6.04
C LYS A 143 -16.34 22.02 -7.12
N LYS A 144 -16.48 23.34 -7.25
CA LYS A 144 -17.41 23.95 -8.20
C LYS A 144 -17.02 23.70 -9.67
N ALA A 145 -15.74 23.76 -9.97
CA ALA A 145 -15.20 23.57 -11.31
C ALA A 145 -14.87 22.09 -11.62
N GLY A 146 -15.02 21.18 -10.66
CA GLY A 146 -14.91 19.74 -10.87
C GLY A 146 -13.47 19.22 -10.97
N PHE A 147 -12.44 19.97 -10.52
CA PHE A 147 -11.05 19.53 -10.57
C PHE A 147 -10.50 19.05 -9.22
N LEU A 148 -11.35 18.92 -8.19
CA LEU A 148 -10.97 18.27 -6.93
C LEU A 148 -10.99 16.74 -7.10
N VAL A 149 -9.87 16.10 -6.76
CA VAL A 149 -9.71 14.64 -6.75
C VAL A 149 -9.47 14.20 -5.32
N SER A 150 -10.38 13.39 -4.76
CA SER A 150 -10.25 12.84 -3.40
C SER A 150 -9.56 11.48 -3.46
N CYS A 151 -8.41 11.38 -2.78
CA CYS A 151 -7.61 10.16 -2.65
C CYS A 151 -7.57 9.70 -1.19
N GLU A 152 -8.75 9.55 -0.58
CA GLU A 152 -8.90 9.10 0.79
C GLU A 152 -8.74 7.59 0.90
N ALA A 153 -8.31 7.12 2.07
CA ALA A 153 -8.23 5.69 2.36
C ALA A 153 -9.59 5.00 2.18
N ILE A 154 -9.59 3.86 1.51
CA ILE A 154 -10.81 3.08 1.27
C ILE A 154 -11.14 2.27 2.52
N ALA A 155 -12.39 2.34 2.97
CA ALA A 155 -12.86 1.51 4.08
C ALA A 155 -12.71 0.01 3.74
N ARG A 156 -12.32 -0.80 4.73
CA ARG A 156 -12.07 -2.24 4.53
C ARG A 156 -13.23 -2.96 3.82
N GLN A 157 -14.47 -2.60 4.13
CA GLN A 157 -15.66 -3.19 3.53
C GLN A 157 -15.83 -2.83 2.04
N ALA A 158 -15.23 -1.72 1.60
CA ALA A 158 -15.29 -1.27 0.20
C ALA A 158 -14.15 -1.83 -0.66
N LEU A 159 -13.13 -2.46 -0.04
CA LEU A 159 -11.96 -2.99 -0.71
C LEU A 159 -12.29 -4.09 -1.74
N PRO A 160 -13.17 -5.09 -1.46
CA PRO A 160 -13.56 -6.08 -2.47
C PRO A 160 -14.17 -5.45 -3.72
N GLY A 161 -15.04 -4.46 -3.53
CA GLY A 161 -15.65 -3.72 -4.64
C GLY A 161 -14.64 -2.91 -5.46
N TRP A 162 -13.62 -2.36 -4.81
CA TRP A 162 -12.51 -1.68 -5.51
C TRP A 162 -11.67 -2.68 -6.31
N ILE A 163 -11.33 -3.84 -5.73
CA ILE A 163 -10.60 -4.93 -6.38
C ILE A 163 -11.34 -5.41 -7.64
N ALA A 164 -12.66 -5.67 -7.53
CA ALA A 164 -13.47 -6.15 -8.65
C ALA A 164 -13.52 -5.12 -9.80
N ARG A 165 -13.66 -3.82 -9.48
CA ARG A 165 -13.61 -2.75 -10.50
C ARG A 165 -12.24 -2.69 -11.18
N ARG A 166 -11.14 -2.71 -10.42
CA ARG A 166 -9.79 -2.67 -10.96
C ARG A 166 -9.48 -3.88 -11.84
N ALA A 167 -9.91 -5.09 -11.44
CA ALA A 167 -9.79 -6.29 -12.27
C ALA A 167 -10.52 -6.12 -13.61
N LYS A 168 -11.76 -5.59 -13.57
CA LYS A 168 -12.57 -5.31 -14.76
C LYS A 168 -11.88 -4.28 -15.67
N ASP A 169 -11.31 -3.21 -15.10
CA ASP A 169 -10.60 -2.18 -15.87
C ASP A 169 -9.33 -2.74 -16.51
N ALA A 170 -8.70 -3.75 -15.91
CA ALA A 170 -7.59 -4.53 -16.46
C ALA A 170 -8.02 -5.63 -17.45
N GLY A 171 -9.33 -5.77 -17.73
CA GLY A 171 -9.87 -6.74 -18.69
C GLY A 171 -10.13 -8.13 -18.11
N HIS A 172 -10.13 -8.29 -16.80
CA HIS A 172 -10.36 -9.57 -16.13
C HIS A 172 -11.73 -9.61 -15.43
N ALA A 173 -12.45 -10.72 -15.57
CA ALA A 173 -13.63 -11.00 -14.77
C ALA A 173 -13.17 -11.54 -13.39
N LEU A 174 -13.79 -11.04 -12.32
CA LEU A 174 -13.55 -11.47 -10.95
C LEU A 174 -14.91 -11.52 -10.22
N ASP A 175 -15.24 -12.63 -9.60
CA ASP A 175 -16.47 -12.75 -8.81
C ASP A 175 -16.31 -12.14 -7.40
N GLY A 176 -17.44 -12.01 -6.67
CA GLY A 176 -17.47 -11.38 -5.37
C GLY A 176 -16.66 -12.14 -4.32
N ASP A 177 -16.76 -13.46 -4.32
CA ASP A 177 -16.10 -14.32 -3.33
C ASP A 177 -14.58 -14.28 -3.51
N THR A 178 -14.11 -14.32 -4.76
CA THR A 178 -12.70 -14.17 -5.11
C THR A 178 -12.17 -12.76 -4.76
N ALA A 179 -12.99 -11.71 -4.94
CA ALA A 179 -12.64 -10.35 -4.56
C ALA A 179 -12.50 -10.19 -3.03
N GLU A 180 -13.40 -10.81 -2.25
CA GLU A 180 -13.33 -10.84 -0.79
C GLU A 180 -12.10 -11.60 -0.30
N LEU A 181 -11.82 -12.76 -0.87
CA LEU A 181 -10.62 -13.56 -0.58
C LEU A 181 -9.36 -12.76 -0.84
N LEU A 182 -9.28 -12.08 -1.99
CA LEU A 182 -8.12 -11.26 -2.34
C LEU A 182 -7.96 -10.05 -1.41
N ALA A 183 -9.07 -9.41 -1.01
CA ALA A 183 -9.07 -8.32 -0.04
C ALA A 183 -8.57 -8.76 1.34
N GLU A 184 -8.96 -9.95 1.79
CA GLU A 184 -8.49 -10.51 3.06
C GLU A 184 -6.98 -10.80 3.03
N ILE A 185 -6.48 -11.36 1.93
CA ILE A 185 -5.06 -11.72 1.76
C ILE A 185 -4.19 -10.47 1.58
N ALA A 186 -4.62 -9.53 0.78
CA ALA A 186 -3.87 -8.29 0.51
C ALA A 186 -3.80 -7.37 1.75
N GLY A 187 -4.82 -7.45 2.63
CA GLY A 187 -4.95 -6.56 3.77
C GLY A 187 -5.43 -5.16 3.37
N PRO A 188 -5.34 -4.18 4.29
CA PRO A 188 -5.97 -2.87 4.09
C PRO A 188 -5.26 -1.96 3.06
N GLU A 189 -4.06 -2.30 2.63
CA GLU A 189 -3.27 -1.44 1.75
C GLU A 189 -3.59 -1.68 0.27
N LEU A 190 -4.08 -0.64 -0.42
CA LEU A 190 -4.46 -0.72 -1.84
C LEU A 190 -3.30 -1.13 -2.76
N SER A 191 -2.08 -0.70 -2.44
CA SER A 191 -0.88 -1.07 -3.20
C SER A 191 -0.68 -2.58 -3.27
N HIS A 192 -0.96 -3.29 -2.16
CA HIS A 192 -0.83 -4.75 -2.12
C HIS A 192 -1.92 -5.45 -2.93
N ALA A 193 -3.15 -4.94 -2.86
CA ALA A 193 -4.25 -5.49 -3.65
C ALA A 193 -4.01 -5.27 -5.15
N ALA A 194 -3.51 -4.09 -5.53
CA ALA A 194 -3.15 -3.77 -6.90
C ALA A 194 -2.05 -4.68 -7.43
N ASP A 195 -0.94 -4.81 -6.68
CA ASP A 195 0.19 -5.67 -7.05
C ASP A 195 -0.21 -7.16 -7.14
N ALA A 196 -1.11 -7.62 -6.28
CA ALA A 196 -1.65 -8.96 -6.35
C ALA A 196 -2.51 -9.16 -7.62
N LEU A 197 -3.35 -8.18 -7.97
CA LEU A 197 -4.14 -8.22 -9.22
C LEU A 197 -3.26 -8.19 -10.47
N ASP A 198 -2.25 -7.33 -10.50
CA ASP A 198 -1.33 -7.21 -11.64
C ASP A 198 -0.60 -8.56 -11.87
N ARG A 199 -0.16 -9.22 -10.78
CA ARG A 199 0.43 -10.58 -10.87
C ARG A 199 -0.57 -11.64 -11.29
N LEU A 200 -1.79 -11.58 -10.79
CA LEU A 200 -2.87 -12.51 -11.20
C LEU A 200 -3.19 -12.35 -12.68
N GLY A 201 -3.30 -11.12 -13.17
CA GLY A 201 -3.53 -10.85 -14.59
C GLY A 201 -2.43 -11.44 -15.48
N LEU A 202 -1.16 -11.30 -15.08
CA LEU A 202 -0.03 -11.93 -15.76
C LEU A 202 -0.08 -13.47 -15.72
N TYR A 203 -0.50 -14.03 -14.57
CA TYR A 203 -0.59 -15.48 -14.37
C TYR A 203 -1.67 -16.13 -15.20
N VAL A 204 -2.89 -15.57 -15.20
CA VAL A 204 -4.01 -16.14 -15.96
C VAL A 204 -3.94 -15.82 -17.45
N GLY A 205 -3.28 -14.71 -17.82
CA GLY A 205 -3.19 -14.20 -19.18
C GLY A 205 -4.36 -13.28 -19.53
N GLU A 206 -4.14 -12.48 -20.57
CA GLU A 206 -5.04 -11.40 -21.00
C GLU A 206 -6.49 -11.87 -21.24
N GLY A 207 -7.45 -11.13 -20.73
CA GLY A 207 -8.88 -11.35 -20.94
C GLY A 207 -9.48 -12.56 -20.23
N LYS A 208 -8.70 -13.34 -19.48
CA LYS A 208 -9.21 -14.52 -18.77
C LYS A 208 -9.78 -14.13 -17.38
N PRO A 209 -10.81 -14.88 -16.91
CA PRO A 209 -11.31 -14.69 -15.56
C PRO A 209 -10.27 -15.11 -14.51
N ILE A 210 -10.30 -14.44 -13.36
CA ILE A 210 -9.49 -14.76 -12.19
C ILE A 210 -10.42 -15.47 -11.17
N GLY A 211 -10.09 -16.70 -10.81
CA GLY A 211 -10.81 -17.48 -9.82
C GLY A 211 -10.04 -17.68 -8.51
N GLU A 212 -10.70 -18.29 -7.52
CA GLU A 212 -10.09 -18.59 -6.23
C GLU A 212 -8.83 -19.49 -6.35
N ASP A 213 -8.85 -20.44 -7.28
CA ASP A 213 -7.69 -21.32 -7.54
C ASP A 213 -6.46 -20.54 -8.03
N ASP A 214 -6.67 -19.50 -8.84
CA ASP A 214 -5.61 -18.64 -9.33
C ASP A 214 -5.03 -17.79 -8.19
N VAL A 215 -5.92 -17.25 -7.32
CA VAL A 215 -5.52 -16.52 -6.11
C VAL A 215 -4.71 -17.44 -5.19
N ALA A 216 -5.18 -18.68 -4.98
CA ALA A 216 -4.46 -19.68 -4.21
C ALA A 216 -3.09 -20.01 -4.81
N ALA A 217 -3.02 -20.15 -6.12
CA ALA A 217 -1.78 -20.52 -6.81
C ALA A 217 -0.77 -19.36 -6.89
N CYS A 218 -1.23 -18.14 -7.16
CA CYS A 218 -0.35 -17.00 -7.45
C CYS A 218 -0.07 -16.13 -6.22
N VAL A 219 -1.10 -15.79 -5.43
CA VAL A 219 -0.97 -14.83 -4.31
C VAL A 219 -0.64 -15.55 -3.01
N ILE A 220 -1.38 -16.60 -2.70
CA ILE A 220 -1.17 -17.37 -1.47
C ILE A 220 0.16 -18.12 -1.52
N ARG A 221 0.49 -18.75 -2.67
CA ARG A 221 1.78 -19.44 -2.81
C ARG A 221 2.99 -18.52 -2.69
N THR A 222 2.93 -17.28 -3.15
CA THR A 222 4.09 -16.37 -3.10
C THR A 222 4.32 -15.81 -1.71
N ARG A 223 3.28 -15.46 -0.97
CA ARG A 223 3.40 -14.89 0.39
C ARG A 223 3.40 -15.92 1.50
N LEU A 224 2.51 -16.90 1.44
CA LEU A 224 2.49 -17.99 2.43
C LEU A 224 3.61 -18.97 2.18
N ARG A 225 4.05 -19.17 0.94
CA ARG A 225 5.14 -20.09 0.64
C ARG A 225 6.42 -19.70 1.36
N SER A 226 6.83 -18.45 1.34
CA SER A 226 8.02 -18.01 2.06
C SER A 226 7.87 -18.13 3.58
N VAL A 227 6.70 -17.81 4.16
CA VAL A 227 6.42 -18.00 5.59
C VAL A 227 6.32 -19.50 5.94
N TRP A 228 5.63 -20.30 5.10
CA TRP A 228 5.51 -21.73 5.31
C TRP A 228 6.84 -22.46 5.07
N ASP A 229 7.63 -22.04 4.10
CA ASP A 229 8.98 -22.57 3.88
C ASP A 229 9.88 -22.23 5.07
N LEU A 230 9.75 -21.02 5.64
CA LEU A 230 10.43 -20.64 6.88
C LEU A 230 10.00 -21.50 8.06
N VAL A 231 8.69 -21.59 8.34
CA VAL A 231 8.15 -22.41 9.44
C VAL A 231 8.52 -23.90 9.26
N GLY A 232 8.45 -24.38 8.02
CA GLY A 232 8.87 -25.75 7.70
C GLY A 232 10.38 -26.01 7.87
N ALA A 233 11.21 -25.03 7.53
CA ALA A 233 12.67 -25.10 7.76
C ALA A 233 12.98 -25.05 9.26
N LEU A 234 12.31 -24.14 10.01
CA LEU A 234 12.40 -24.07 11.47
C LEU A 234 12.03 -25.41 12.13
N GLY A 235 10.93 -26.03 11.67
CA GLY A 235 10.49 -27.33 12.20
C GLY A 235 11.49 -28.46 11.97
N ARG A 236 12.22 -28.41 10.87
CA ARG A 236 13.32 -29.34 10.55
C ARG A 236 14.65 -28.94 11.17
N ARG A 237 14.71 -27.76 11.82
CA ARG A 237 15.95 -27.15 12.36
C ARG A 237 17.03 -26.96 11.29
N ASP A 238 16.60 -26.73 10.07
CA ASP A 238 17.44 -26.42 8.91
C ASP A 238 17.69 -24.91 8.87
N LEU A 239 18.75 -24.49 9.55
CA LEU A 239 19.08 -23.07 9.72
C LEU A 239 19.38 -22.39 8.39
N ASP A 240 20.12 -23.04 7.50
CA ASP A 240 20.48 -22.46 6.21
C ASP A 240 19.23 -22.18 5.38
N ARG A 241 18.32 -23.13 5.31
CA ARG A 241 17.03 -22.96 4.63
C ARG A 241 16.13 -21.94 5.32
N ALA A 242 16.14 -21.89 6.65
CA ALA A 242 15.37 -20.89 7.39
C ALA A 242 15.86 -19.47 7.13
N LEU A 243 17.16 -19.25 7.05
CA LEU A 243 17.74 -17.92 6.73
C LEU A 243 17.45 -17.50 5.28
N HIS A 244 17.52 -18.43 4.32
CA HIS A 244 17.11 -18.13 2.93
C HIS A 244 15.62 -17.78 2.85
N ALA A 245 14.75 -18.57 3.47
CA ALA A 245 13.31 -18.30 3.50
C ALA A 245 12.98 -17.00 4.24
N LEU A 246 13.77 -16.64 5.27
CA LEU A 246 13.66 -15.34 5.93
C LEU A 246 14.01 -14.20 4.99
N ALA A 247 15.10 -14.30 4.22
CA ALA A 247 15.48 -13.26 3.26
C ALA A 247 14.39 -13.01 2.21
N ASP A 248 13.70 -14.08 1.75
CA ASP A 248 12.58 -13.98 0.81
C ASP A 248 11.29 -13.44 1.42
N ALA A 249 11.10 -13.63 2.74
CA ALA A 249 9.88 -13.23 3.44
C ALA A 249 9.97 -11.87 4.13
N TYR A 250 11.18 -11.36 4.39
CA TYR A 250 11.41 -10.12 5.14
C TYR A 250 11.17 -8.88 4.27
N ASP A 251 10.28 -8.00 4.74
CA ASP A 251 10.09 -6.68 4.13
C ASP A 251 10.73 -5.59 5.03
N PRO A 252 11.77 -4.89 4.56
CA PRO A 252 12.39 -3.81 5.33
C PRO A 252 11.44 -2.65 5.67
N ARG A 253 10.38 -2.45 4.87
CA ARG A 253 9.44 -1.34 5.02
C ARG A 253 8.58 -1.46 6.27
N ASP A 254 8.17 -2.69 6.62
CA ASP A 254 7.39 -2.98 7.83
C ASP A 254 8.24 -3.47 8.99
N ARG A 255 9.55 -3.49 8.83
CA ARG A 255 10.52 -3.91 9.83
C ARG A 255 10.29 -5.36 10.33
N GLY A 256 9.64 -6.21 9.53
CA GLY A 256 9.35 -7.60 9.84
C GLY A 256 8.15 -7.83 10.79
N VAL A 257 7.40 -6.79 11.14
CA VAL A 257 6.22 -6.91 12.04
C VAL A 257 5.15 -7.82 11.43
N ARG A 258 4.90 -7.69 10.12
CA ARG A 258 3.96 -8.58 9.40
C ARG A 258 4.44 -10.02 9.35
N LEU A 259 5.73 -10.23 9.16
CA LEU A 259 6.32 -11.57 9.15
C LEU A 259 6.11 -12.28 10.50
N ILE A 260 6.40 -11.59 11.62
CA ILE A 260 6.14 -12.13 12.97
C ILE A 260 4.65 -12.44 13.16
N GLY A 261 3.76 -11.55 12.71
CA GLY A 261 2.32 -11.79 12.74
C GLY A 261 1.90 -13.03 11.95
N ALA A 262 2.46 -13.22 10.75
CA ALA A 262 2.18 -14.37 9.89
C ALA A 262 2.72 -15.70 10.49
N ILE A 263 3.93 -15.70 11.05
CA ILE A 263 4.48 -16.86 11.76
C ILE A 263 3.59 -17.19 12.98
N ALA A 264 3.20 -16.18 13.77
CA ALA A 264 2.33 -16.39 14.94
C ALA A 264 0.96 -16.94 14.55
N PHE A 265 0.38 -16.50 13.43
CA PHE A 265 -0.86 -17.04 12.89
C PHE A 265 -0.71 -18.52 12.52
N SER A 266 0.36 -18.84 11.79
CA SER A 266 0.72 -20.21 11.40
C SER A 266 0.85 -21.15 12.60
N LEU A 267 1.58 -20.73 13.63
CA LEU A 267 1.74 -21.50 14.85
C LEU A 267 0.42 -21.72 15.60
N ARG A 268 -0.44 -20.69 15.67
CA ARG A 268 -1.77 -20.83 16.26
C ARG A 268 -2.65 -21.81 15.49
N GLN A 269 -2.57 -21.83 14.15
CA GLN A 269 -3.26 -22.84 13.35
C GLN A 269 -2.76 -24.25 13.66
N MET A 270 -1.44 -24.43 13.73
CA MET A 270 -0.84 -25.73 14.06
C MET A 270 -1.27 -26.24 15.45
N ILE A 271 -1.27 -25.38 16.46
CA ILE A 271 -1.72 -25.72 17.83
C ILE A 271 -3.21 -26.12 17.84
N LYS A 272 -4.07 -25.35 17.13
CA LYS A 272 -5.50 -25.69 17.04
C LYS A 272 -5.74 -26.97 16.26
N PHE A 273 -4.97 -27.22 15.20
CA PHE A 273 -5.06 -28.46 14.42
C PHE A 273 -4.66 -29.68 15.28
N GLU A 274 -3.54 -29.58 15.99
CA GLU A 274 -3.09 -30.66 16.89
C GLU A 274 -4.10 -30.94 17.99
N ALA A 275 -4.66 -29.90 18.62
CA ALA A 275 -5.71 -30.06 19.62
C ALA A 275 -6.96 -30.75 19.04
N ALA A 276 -7.40 -30.34 17.85
CA ALA A 276 -8.56 -30.96 17.21
C ALA A 276 -8.33 -32.41 16.82
N ILE A 277 -7.11 -32.79 16.39
CA ILE A 277 -6.73 -34.19 16.15
C ILE A 277 -6.74 -35.00 17.47
N ALA A 278 -6.21 -34.43 18.55
CA ALA A 278 -6.21 -35.07 19.88
C ALA A 278 -7.64 -35.30 20.39
N ASP A 279 -8.59 -34.41 20.03
CA ASP A 279 -10.02 -34.55 20.35
C ASP A 279 -10.75 -35.51 19.39
N GLY A 280 -10.04 -36.24 18.52
CA GLY A 280 -10.60 -37.25 17.62
C GLY A 280 -11.23 -36.71 16.31
N ALA A 281 -10.97 -35.46 15.94
CA ALA A 281 -11.42 -34.93 14.66
C ALA A 281 -10.65 -35.58 13.49
N SER A 282 -11.34 -35.76 12.33
CA SER A 282 -10.64 -36.12 11.10
C SER A 282 -9.69 -34.98 10.66
N PRO A 283 -8.65 -35.25 9.86
CA PRO A 283 -7.72 -34.23 9.41
C PRO A 283 -8.41 -33.02 8.74
N ASP A 284 -9.42 -33.27 7.91
CA ASP A 284 -10.18 -32.22 7.24
C ASP A 284 -10.99 -31.37 8.23
N GLN A 285 -11.64 -32.02 9.19
CA GLN A 285 -12.37 -31.33 10.26
C GLN A 285 -11.42 -30.54 11.18
N ALA A 286 -10.24 -31.09 11.46
CA ALA A 286 -9.23 -30.42 12.26
C ALA A 286 -8.68 -29.18 11.55
N ALA A 287 -8.48 -29.22 10.21
CA ALA A 287 -8.09 -28.07 9.43
C ALA A 287 -9.14 -26.95 9.53
N VAL A 288 -10.42 -27.27 9.35
CA VAL A 288 -11.53 -26.31 9.49
C VAL A 288 -11.58 -25.69 10.90
N ARG A 289 -11.46 -26.52 11.96
CA ARG A 289 -11.40 -26.03 13.35
C ARG A 289 -10.18 -25.14 13.62
N ALA A 290 -9.08 -25.39 12.90
CA ALA A 290 -7.88 -24.54 12.93
C ALA A 290 -8.01 -23.23 12.14
N GLY A 291 -9.11 -23.03 11.42
CA GLY A 291 -9.32 -21.89 10.54
C GLY A 291 -8.55 -22.01 9.21
N ALA A 292 -8.36 -23.23 8.73
CA ALA A 292 -7.74 -23.52 7.44
C ALA A 292 -8.71 -24.32 6.55
N PRO A 293 -8.64 -24.15 5.21
CA PRO A 293 -9.43 -24.97 4.30
C PRO A 293 -9.08 -26.47 4.40
N PRO A 294 -10.03 -27.40 4.12
CA PRO A 294 -9.79 -28.83 4.22
C PRO A 294 -8.60 -29.34 3.41
N PHE A 295 -8.34 -28.78 2.23
CA PHE A 295 -7.21 -29.19 1.38
C PHE A 295 -5.83 -28.96 2.04
N LYS A 296 -5.74 -28.07 3.06
CA LYS A 296 -4.52 -27.85 3.84
C LYS A 296 -4.28 -28.88 4.96
N ALA A 297 -5.20 -29.79 5.20
CA ALA A 297 -5.09 -30.77 6.27
C ALA A 297 -3.81 -31.59 6.18
N ARG A 298 -3.40 -32.03 4.97
CA ARG A 298 -2.17 -32.79 4.75
C ARG A 298 -0.92 -31.99 5.09
N GLU A 299 -0.92 -30.71 4.75
CA GLU A 299 0.19 -29.79 5.01
C GLU A 299 0.34 -29.52 6.51
N LEU A 300 -0.76 -29.17 7.19
CA LEU A 300 -0.79 -28.99 8.64
C LEU A 300 -0.36 -30.26 9.38
N ALA A 301 -0.85 -31.44 8.97
CA ALA A 301 -0.45 -32.70 9.55
C ALA A 301 1.05 -33.01 9.35
N ALA A 302 1.63 -32.62 8.21
CA ALA A 302 3.06 -32.78 7.96
C ALA A 302 3.90 -31.82 8.82
N GLN A 303 3.45 -30.61 9.06
CA GLN A 303 4.13 -29.59 9.84
C GLN A 303 4.08 -29.90 11.35
N THR A 304 2.94 -30.34 11.86
CA THR A 304 2.78 -30.68 13.30
C THR A 304 3.48 -31.98 13.69
N ARG A 305 3.70 -32.89 12.74
CA ARG A 305 4.30 -34.21 13.01
C ARG A 305 5.70 -34.16 13.63
N GLY A 306 6.46 -33.10 13.38
CA GLY A 306 7.83 -32.91 13.88
C GLY A 306 7.96 -31.90 15.03
N LEU A 307 6.86 -31.29 15.45
CA LEU A 307 6.87 -30.19 16.42
C LEU A 307 5.92 -30.49 17.58
N PRO A 308 6.46 -30.95 18.74
CA PRO A 308 5.63 -31.16 19.92
C PRO A 308 5.05 -29.84 20.42
N ARG A 309 3.90 -29.91 21.07
CA ARG A 309 3.17 -28.75 21.58
C ARG A 309 4.02 -27.79 22.43
N SER A 310 4.90 -28.37 23.28
CA SER A 310 5.84 -27.58 24.09
C SER A 310 6.77 -26.72 23.28
N GLU A 311 7.18 -27.19 22.10
CA GLU A 311 8.02 -26.41 21.17
C GLU A 311 7.24 -25.32 20.48
N LEU A 312 6.00 -25.56 20.04
CA LEU A 312 5.12 -24.54 19.49
C LEU A 312 4.84 -23.42 20.51
N GLU A 313 4.63 -23.77 21.78
CA GLU A 313 4.46 -22.80 22.86
C GLU A 313 5.75 -22.02 23.16
N ARG A 314 6.92 -22.66 23.07
CA ARG A 314 8.22 -21.99 23.17
C ARG A 314 8.37 -20.96 22.05
N TRP A 315 8.08 -21.33 20.83
CA TRP A 315 8.15 -20.44 19.67
C TRP A 315 7.20 -19.26 19.78
N LEU A 316 5.99 -19.44 20.33
CA LEU A 316 5.08 -18.31 20.58
C LEU A 316 5.67 -17.32 21.61
N ARG A 317 6.37 -17.81 22.63
CA ARG A 317 7.06 -16.93 23.60
C ARG A 317 8.20 -16.15 22.94
N LEU A 318 9.00 -16.79 22.10
CA LEU A 318 10.07 -16.14 21.34
C LEU A 318 9.52 -15.06 20.39
N LEU A 319 8.41 -15.36 19.70
CA LEU A 319 7.74 -14.39 18.84
C LEU A 319 7.21 -13.18 19.62
N ALA A 320 6.63 -13.40 20.79
CA ALA A 320 6.15 -12.32 21.65
C ALA A 320 7.30 -11.40 22.11
N ALA A 321 8.45 -11.99 22.49
CA ALA A 321 9.64 -11.23 22.85
C ALA A 321 10.18 -10.42 21.67
N ALA A 322 10.26 -11.01 20.48
CA ALA A 322 10.70 -10.33 19.27
C ALA A 322 9.76 -9.21 18.85
N ASP A 323 8.43 -9.37 18.97
CA ASP A 323 7.44 -8.33 18.69
C ASP A 323 7.62 -7.10 19.60
N LEU A 324 7.85 -7.33 20.89
CA LEU A 324 8.15 -6.27 21.86
C LEU A 324 9.46 -5.54 21.52
N GLU A 325 10.50 -6.30 21.13
CA GLU A 325 11.78 -5.73 20.76
C GLU A 325 11.69 -4.89 19.48
N LEU A 326 10.97 -5.34 18.45
CA LEU A 326 10.75 -4.57 17.22
C LEU A 326 10.01 -3.25 17.47
N LYS A 327 9.12 -3.20 18.45
CA LYS A 327 8.32 -2.01 18.79
C LYS A 327 9.04 -1.03 19.71
N GLY A 328 9.94 -1.51 20.57
CA GLY A 328 10.56 -0.72 21.65
C GLY A 328 12.08 -0.54 21.57
N SER A 329 12.80 -1.29 20.73
CA SER A 329 14.27 -1.29 20.69
C SER A 329 14.82 -0.46 19.53
N LYS A 330 16.07 0.06 19.74
CA LYS A 330 16.89 0.69 18.68
C LYS A 330 17.68 -0.32 17.84
N ARG A 331 17.58 -1.61 18.15
CA ARG A 331 18.26 -2.67 17.40
C ARG A 331 17.75 -2.73 15.96
N PRO A 332 18.59 -2.99 14.95
CA PRO A 332 18.14 -3.20 13.58
C PRO A 332 17.10 -4.31 13.52
N ALA A 333 15.95 -4.04 12.91
CA ALA A 333 14.82 -4.94 12.89
C ALA A 333 15.17 -6.31 12.26
N LEU A 334 15.97 -6.34 11.19
CA LEU A 334 16.44 -7.57 10.58
C LEU A 334 17.23 -8.43 11.58
N ALA A 335 18.13 -7.83 12.35
CA ALA A 335 18.93 -8.54 13.36
C ALA A 335 18.06 -9.14 14.47
N THR A 336 16.95 -8.50 14.85
CA THR A 336 15.99 -9.08 15.80
C THR A 336 15.30 -10.31 15.20
N VAL A 337 14.88 -10.23 13.92
CA VAL A 337 14.21 -11.37 13.26
C VAL A 337 15.19 -12.52 12.97
N GLU A 338 16.44 -12.23 12.59
CA GLU A 338 17.49 -13.24 12.43
C GLU A 338 17.76 -13.97 13.76
N THR A 339 17.87 -13.22 14.86
CA THR A 339 18.05 -13.82 16.20
C THR A 339 16.85 -14.72 16.55
N LEU A 340 15.62 -14.29 16.27
CA LEU A 340 14.43 -15.10 16.46
C LEU A 340 14.54 -16.43 15.69
N VAL A 341 14.95 -16.41 14.43
CA VAL A 341 15.13 -17.62 13.59
C VAL A 341 16.20 -18.54 14.19
N LEU A 342 17.33 -17.97 14.65
CA LEU A 342 18.38 -18.73 15.33
C LEU A 342 17.87 -19.40 16.60
N ASP A 343 17.14 -18.67 17.43
CA ASP A 343 16.58 -19.18 18.70
C ASP A 343 15.51 -20.25 18.46
N MET A 344 14.68 -20.10 17.39
CA MET A 344 13.69 -21.10 17.01
C MET A 344 14.34 -22.38 16.46
N CYS A 345 15.43 -22.27 15.69
CA CYS A 345 16.21 -23.41 15.21
C CYS A 345 17.01 -24.10 16.32
N GLY A 346 17.40 -23.36 17.36
CA GLY A 346 18.11 -23.89 18.52
C GLY A 346 17.27 -24.91 19.30
N ARG A 347 17.89 -25.94 19.91
CA ARG A 347 17.21 -26.80 20.86
C ARG A 347 16.93 -26.04 22.16
N ALA A 348 15.75 -26.23 22.73
CA ALA A 348 15.56 -25.85 24.13
C ALA A 348 16.69 -26.49 24.95
N ALA A 349 17.41 -25.66 25.74
CA ALA A 349 18.32 -26.23 26.73
C ALA A 349 17.52 -27.21 27.58
N ALA A 350 18.02 -28.43 27.72
CA ALA A 350 17.36 -29.40 28.61
C ALA A 350 17.23 -28.76 29.99
N PRO A 351 16.08 -28.88 30.68
CA PRO A 351 15.96 -28.37 32.02
C PRO A 351 16.98 -29.11 32.89
N SER A 352 17.90 -28.35 33.49
CA SER A 352 18.87 -28.81 34.49
C SER A 352 18.18 -29.20 35.77
#